data_1425d6fa38deaf41c0c36357efeef60a
#
_entry.id   1425d6fa38deaf41c0c36357efeef60a
#
_cell.length_a   1.000
_cell.length_b   1.000
_cell.length_c   1.000
_cell.angle_alpha   90.00
_cell.angle_beta   90.00
_cell.angle_gamma   90.00
#
_symmetry.space_group_name_H-M   'P 1'
#
loop_
_entity.id
_entity.type
_entity.pdbx_description
1 polymer ?
#
loop_
_entity_poly.entity_id
_entity_poly.type
_entity_poly.pdbx_seq_one_letter_code
_entity_poly.pdbx_strand_id
1 'polypeptide(L)'
;MRELRPGLWHWEAPHPDWSGPENEALRRRLAATAETPSKAGVVSSYAIEDGDQVLLFDPLAAPREIVELAADRQPAIVLTCPWHERDTRSLAERLGAAVFVPPPDEGSPDVDWLLASDTVKGHLFSAGDQLPVGVEGFPGKEPNDVVLWVESRGAVIAGDTLVDFGQGLEIPPEWLPDGVTPTQVAEGLRPLLERPVEHVLATHGGPGDRAVLERALS
;
A
#
# COMPACT_ATOMS: atom_id res chain seq x y z
N MET A 1 -11.43 5.34 -11.43
CA MET A 1 -11.97 4.74 -10.19
C MET A 1 -12.94 3.61 -10.52
N ARG A 2 -12.89 2.54 -9.76
CA ARG A 2 -13.75 1.36 -9.90
C ARG A 2 -14.08 0.79 -8.53
N GLU A 3 -15.34 0.43 -8.29
CA GLU A 3 -15.72 -0.39 -7.15
C GLU A 3 -15.45 -1.87 -7.50
N LEU A 4 -14.59 -2.52 -6.72
CA LEU A 4 -14.23 -3.93 -6.91
C LEU A 4 -15.29 -4.86 -6.32
N ARG A 5 -15.79 -4.48 -5.18
CA ARG A 5 -16.87 -5.09 -4.39
C ARG A 5 -17.59 -3.98 -3.63
N PRO A 6 -18.82 -4.18 -3.15
CA PRO A 6 -19.50 -3.18 -2.34
C PRO A 6 -18.62 -2.68 -1.18
N GLY A 7 -18.27 -1.38 -1.22
CA GLY A 7 -17.41 -0.72 -0.22
C GLY A 7 -15.91 -0.99 -0.35
N LEU A 8 -15.44 -1.56 -1.46
CA LEU A 8 -14.01 -1.68 -1.78
C LEU A 8 -13.72 -0.98 -3.11
N TRP A 9 -13.01 0.11 -3.06
CA TRP A 9 -12.73 1.01 -4.17
C TRP A 9 -11.27 0.98 -4.59
N HIS A 10 -11.01 1.10 -5.88
CA HIS A 10 -9.69 1.17 -6.50
C HIS A 10 -9.62 2.32 -7.48
N TRP A 11 -8.52 3.06 -7.47
CA TRP A 11 -8.18 4.01 -8.53
C TRP A 11 -6.67 4.01 -8.77
N GLU A 12 -6.29 4.55 -9.91
CA GLU A 12 -4.91 4.65 -10.34
C GLU A 12 -4.56 6.09 -10.63
N ALA A 13 -3.31 6.47 -10.39
CA ALA A 13 -2.75 7.76 -10.74
C ALA A 13 -1.32 7.61 -11.27
N PRO A 14 -0.84 8.54 -12.12
CA PRO A 14 0.57 8.58 -12.49
C PRO A 14 1.44 8.75 -11.24
N HIS A 15 2.52 7.98 -11.15
CA HIS A 15 3.49 8.14 -10.07
C HIS A 15 4.18 9.52 -10.19
N PRO A 16 4.16 10.38 -9.15
CA PRO A 16 4.62 11.76 -9.26
C PRO A 16 6.10 11.87 -9.64
N ASP A 17 6.93 10.96 -9.14
CA ASP A 17 8.38 11.00 -9.29
C ASP A 17 8.91 9.96 -10.30
N TRP A 18 8.00 9.33 -11.08
CA TRP A 18 8.42 8.30 -12.02
C TRP A 18 9.12 8.89 -13.25
N SER A 19 10.43 8.88 -13.24
CA SER A 19 11.28 9.21 -14.40
C SER A 19 11.70 7.95 -15.20
N GLY A 20 11.16 6.80 -14.86
CA GLY A 20 11.58 5.48 -15.33
C GLY A 20 12.33 4.73 -14.23
N PRO A 21 12.47 3.39 -14.32
CA PRO A 21 13.16 2.64 -13.30
C PRO A 21 14.62 3.06 -13.18
N GLU A 22 15.05 3.45 -11.99
CA GLU A 22 16.44 3.83 -11.70
C GLU A 22 17.36 2.60 -11.79
N ASN A 23 16.85 1.44 -11.35
CA ASN A 23 17.56 0.18 -11.41
C ASN A 23 17.56 -0.39 -12.83
N GLU A 24 18.77 -0.59 -13.40
CA GLU A 24 18.93 -1.08 -14.77
C GLU A 24 18.40 -2.52 -14.96
N ALA A 25 18.45 -3.38 -13.93
CA ALA A 25 17.90 -4.73 -13.98
C ALA A 25 16.38 -4.69 -14.11
N LEU A 26 15.72 -3.86 -13.30
CA LEU A 26 14.28 -3.62 -13.41
C LEU A 26 13.91 -3.02 -14.77
N ARG A 27 14.72 -2.06 -15.27
CA ARG A 27 14.54 -1.46 -16.59
C ARG A 27 14.61 -2.49 -17.71
N ARG A 28 15.60 -3.39 -17.68
CA ARG A 28 15.74 -4.48 -18.63
C ARG A 28 14.56 -5.44 -18.57
N ARG A 29 14.13 -5.79 -17.36
CA ARG A 29 12.99 -6.68 -17.14
C ARG A 29 11.70 -6.07 -17.68
N LEU A 30 11.41 -4.81 -17.39
CA LEU A 30 10.23 -4.10 -17.91
C LEU A 30 10.28 -3.94 -19.43
N ALA A 31 11.47 -3.70 -20.03
CA ALA A 31 11.62 -3.62 -21.48
C ALA A 31 11.40 -4.97 -22.18
N ALA A 32 11.74 -6.08 -21.52
CA ALA A 32 11.50 -7.44 -22.06
C ALA A 32 10.02 -7.82 -22.07
N THR A 33 9.19 -7.13 -21.28
CA THR A 33 7.74 -7.36 -21.17
C THR A 33 6.91 -6.41 -22.03
N ALA A 34 7.44 -6.00 -23.17
CA ALA A 34 7.05 -4.88 -24.06
C ALA A 34 5.54 -4.76 -24.45
N GLU A 35 4.65 -5.56 -23.89
CA GLU A 35 3.21 -5.40 -24.10
C GLU A 35 2.53 -4.37 -23.19
N THR A 36 3.18 -3.89 -22.12
CA THR A 36 2.55 -2.88 -21.25
C THR A 36 3.55 -1.94 -20.55
N PRO A 37 4.20 -0.98 -21.25
CA PRO A 37 5.06 0.02 -20.61
C PRO A 37 4.31 0.92 -19.61
N SER A 38 2.97 0.90 -19.61
CA SER A 38 2.13 1.85 -18.88
C SER A 38 1.94 1.54 -17.38
N LYS A 39 2.12 0.29 -16.95
CA LYS A 39 1.83 -0.08 -15.55
C LYS A 39 2.90 0.35 -14.54
N ALA A 40 4.15 0.41 -14.95
CA ALA A 40 5.24 0.71 -14.02
C ALA A 40 5.27 2.18 -13.55
N GLY A 41 4.73 3.10 -14.35
CA GLY A 41 4.63 4.52 -13.99
C GLY A 41 3.27 4.91 -13.42
N VAL A 42 2.46 3.94 -13.01
CA VAL A 42 1.13 4.14 -12.43
C VAL A 42 1.09 3.46 -11.08
N VAL A 43 0.53 4.13 -10.09
CA VAL A 43 0.32 3.57 -8.76
C VAL A 43 -1.16 3.45 -8.46
N SER A 44 -1.50 2.43 -7.70
CA SER A 44 -2.84 2.14 -7.22
C SER A 44 -3.02 2.65 -5.79
N SER A 45 -4.20 3.18 -5.53
CA SER A 45 -4.68 3.52 -4.20
C SER A 45 -6.04 2.88 -3.98
N TYR A 46 -6.39 2.67 -2.71
CA TYR A 46 -7.60 1.95 -2.34
C TYR A 46 -8.38 2.67 -1.26
N ALA A 47 -9.70 2.48 -1.25
CA ALA A 47 -10.55 2.87 -0.13
C ALA A 47 -11.41 1.68 0.28
N ILE A 48 -11.56 1.50 1.59
CA ILE A 48 -12.39 0.47 2.19
C ILE A 48 -13.40 1.12 3.14
N GLU A 49 -14.69 0.85 2.87
CA GLU A 49 -15.76 1.17 3.81
C GLU A 49 -15.87 0.03 4.83
N ASP A 50 -15.79 0.34 6.12
CA ASP A 50 -16.00 -0.61 7.21
C ASP A 50 -16.91 -0.02 8.29
N GLY A 51 -18.19 -0.32 8.20
CA GLY A 51 -19.21 0.34 9.01
C GLY A 51 -19.24 1.85 8.79
N ASP A 52 -19.00 2.62 9.85
CA ASP A 52 -18.95 4.08 9.81
C ASP A 52 -17.56 4.60 9.43
N GLN A 53 -16.57 3.73 9.22
CA GLN A 53 -15.21 4.11 8.86
C GLN A 53 -15.00 4.08 7.34
N VAL A 54 -14.10 4.93 6.85
CA VAL A 54 -13.50 4.83 5.51
C VAL A 54 -11.99 4.85 5.66
N LEU A 55 -11.36 3.76 5.27
CA LEU A 55 -9.91 3.61 5.28
C LEU A 55 -9.36 3.93 3.89
N LEU A 56 -8.41 4.87 3.82
CA LEU A 56 -7.70 5.21 2.59
C LEU A 56 -6.27 4.65 2.67
N PHE A 57 -5.88 3.84 1.69
CA PHE A 57 -4.56 3.22 1.65
C PHE A 57 -3.70 3.87 0.57
N ASP A 58 -2.53 4.39 0.98
CA ASP A 58 -1.53 5.06 0.12
C ASP A 58 -2.17 6.04 -0.88
N PRO A 59 -3.00 7.01 -0.44
CA PRO A 59 -3.84 7.78 -1.33
C PRO A 59 -3.04 8.76 -2.19
N LEU A 60 -3.21 8.67 -3.53
CA LEU A 60 -2.71 9.63 -4.51
C LEU A 60 -3.84 10.00 -5.47
N ALA A 61 -4.05 11.31 -5.70
CA ALA A 61 -5.07 11.86 -6.59
C ALA A 61 -6.47 11.25 -6.34
N ALA A 62 -6.87 11.20 -5.05
CA ALA A 62 -8.13 10.61 -4.64
C ALA A 62 -9.31 11.24 -5.39
N PRO A 63 -10.15 10.43 -6.04
CA PRO A 63 -11.34 10.92 -6.74
C PRO A 63 -12.27 11.69 -5.80
N ARG A 64 -12.96 12.69 -6.36
CA ARG A 64 -13.88 13.53 -5.59
C ARG A 64 -14.91 12.70 -4.82
N GLU A 65 -15.44 11.66 -5.44
CA GLU A 65 -16.45 10.78 -4.85
C GLU A 65 -15.92 10.03 -3.63
N ILE A 66 -14.64 9.62 -3.64
CA ILE A 66 -13.96 8.98 -2.49
C ILE A 66 -13.76 10.00 -1.37
N VAL A 67 -13.38 11.22 -1.70
CA VAL A 67 -13.21 12.30 -0.71
C VAL A 67 -14.54 12.67 -0.06
N GLU A 68 -15.62 12.75 -0.85
CA GLU A 68 -16.98 13.00 -0.34
C GLU A 68 -17.45 11.84 0.54
N LEU A 69 -17.26 10.59 0.10
CA LEU A 69 -17.57 9.39 0.90
C LEU A 69 -16.84 9.40 2.26
N ALA A 70 -15.54 9.74 2.25
CA ALA A 70 -14.73 9.80 3.46
C ALA A 70 -15.16 10.95 4.39
N ALA A 71 -15.56 12.09 3.83
CA ALA A 71 -16.03 13.25 4.62
C ALA A 71 -17.34 12.99 5.37
N ASP A 72 -18.19 12.10 4.84
CA ASP A 72 -19.47 11.72 5.45
C ASP A 72 -19.33 10.60 6.50
N ARG A 73 -18.10 10.13 6.79
CA ARG A 73 -17.79 9.01 7.67
C ARG A 73 -16.68 9.36 8.68
N GLN A 74 -16.12 8.34 9.30
CA GLN A 74 -14.92 8.44 10.14
C GLN A 74 -13.69 8.05 9.30
N PRO A 75 -13.02 9.02 8.66
CA PRO A 75 -11.90 8.71 7.79
C PRO A 75 -10.63 8.37 8.56
N ALA A 76 -9.87 7.41 8.06
CA ALA A 76 -8.50 7.17 8.46
C ALA A 76 -7.63 6.89 7.23
N ILE A 77 -6.37 7.31 7.28
CA ILE A 77 -5.38 7.04 6.25
C ILE A 77 -4.37 6.05 6.82
N VAL A 78 -4.09 4.99 6.09
CA VAL A 78 -3.11 3.98 6.48
C VAL A 78 -2.07 3.86 5.37
N LEU A 79 -0.82 4.19 5.69
CA LEU A 79 0.30 4.08 4.77
C LEU A 79 1.01 2.75 4.97
N THR A 80 1.43 2.13 3.87
CA THR A 80 2.24 0.90 3.89
C THR A 80 3.71 1.19 4.18
N CYS A 81 4.16 2.41 3.87
CA CYS A 81 5.51 2.89 4.12
C CYS A 81 5.52 4.43 4.22
N PRO A 82 6.52 5.05 4.86
CA PRO A 82 6.55 6.51 5.06
C PRO A 82 6.69 7.28 3.74
N TRP A 83 7.41 6.74 2.75
CA TRP A 83 7.57 7.39 1.43
C TRP A 83 6.29 7.35 0.56
N HIS A 84 5.24 6.67 0.99
CA HIS A 84 3.90 6.76 0.38
C HIS A 84 3.06 7.89 0.97
N GLU A 85 3.67 8.91 1.55
CA GLU A 85 2.95 10.09 2.05
C GLU A 85 2.03 10.70 0.99
N ARG A 86 2.52 10.91 -0.23
CA ARG A 86 1.72 11.36 -1.39
C ARG A 86 0.77 12.52 -1.04
N ASP A 87 -0.56 12.34 -1.20
CA ASP A 87 -1.58 13.34 -0.87
C ASP A 87 -2.07 13.28 0.58
N THR A 88 -1.45 12.45 1.43
CA THR A 88 -1.90 12.16 2.80
C THR A 88 -2.08 13.43 3.62
N ARG A 89 -1.12 14.36 3.56
CA ARG A 89 -1.19 15.60 4.34
C ARG A 89 -2.45 16.39 4.00
N SER A 90 -2.67 16.67 2.72
CA SER A 90 -3.79 17.48 2.26
C SER A 90 -5.14 16.81 2.55
N LEU A 91 -5.21 15.49 2.43
CA LEU A 91 -6.41 14.71 2.74
C LEU A 91 -6.67 14.66 4.24
N ALA A 92 -5.65 14.43 5.06
CA ALA A 92 -5.77 14.38 6.52
C ALA A 92 -6.26 15.73 7.09
N GLU A 93 -5.66 16.83 6.64
CA GLU A 93 -6.07 18.17 7.04
C GLU A 93 -7.51 18.50 6.60
N ARG A 94 -7.88 18.13 5.38
CA ARG A 94 -9.23 18.37 4.81
C ARG A 94 -10.33 17.55 5.47
N LEU A 95 -10.03 16.27 5.77
CA LEU A 95 -11.02 15.30 6.28
C LEU A 95 -11.02 15.19 7.81
N GLY A 96 -10.01 15.74 8.50
CA GLY A 96 -9.79 15.49 9.92
C GLY A 96 -9.42 14.02 10.20
N ALA A 97 -8.81 13.34 9.22
CA ALA A 97 -8.49 11.93 9.29
C ALA A 97 -7.28 11.67 10.21
N ALA A 98 -7.35 10.60 11.00
CA ALA A 98 -6.16 10.06 11.65
C ALA A 98 -5.26 9.38 10.61
N VAL A 99 -3.94 9.47 10.80
CA VAL A 99 -2.95 8.88 9.90
C VAL A 99 -2.15 7.82 10.64
N PHE A 100 -2.12 6.61 10.10
CA PHE A 100 -1.30 5.50 10.57
C PHE A 100 -0.16 5.28 9.57
N VAL A 101 1.08 5.24 10.04
CA VAL A 101 2.26 5.16 9.18
C VAL A 101 3.38 4.39 9.87
N PRO A 102 4.15 3.54 9.16
CA PRO A 102 5.38 2.97 9.69
C PRO A 102 6.41 4.06 10.03
N PRO A 103 7.33 3.81 10.99
CA PRO A 103 8.36 4.78 11.32
C PRO A 103 9.23 5.13 10.11
N PRO A 104 9.56 6.42 9.89
CA PRO A 104 10.52 6.79 8.84
C PRO A 104 11.93 6.32 9.19
N ASP A 105 12.79 6.23 8.18
CA ASP A 105 14.22 6.02 8.38
C ASP A 105 14.84 7.16 9.19
N GLU A 106 15.92 6.87 9.91
CA GLU A 106 16.63 7.88 10.69
C GLU A 106 17.14 9.00 9.77
N GLY A 107 16.69 10.23 10.04
CA GLY A 107 17.05 11.41 9.26
C GLY A 107 16.28 11.59 7.95
N SER A 108 15.30 10.73 7.63
CA SER A 108 14.37 10.98 6.54
C SER A 108 13.36 12.07 6.96
N PRO A 109 13.07 13.04 6.07
CA PRO A 109 12.02 14.04 6.31
C PRO A 109 10.60 13.50 6.11
N ASP A 110 10.48 12.24 5.64
CA ASP A 110 9.18 11.64 5.40
C ASP A 110 8.32 11.70 6.66
N VAL A 111 7.12 12.14 6.50
CA VAL A 111 6.12 12.28 7.57
C VAL A 111 6.50 13.16 8.79
N ASP A 112 7.61 13.90 8.76
CA ASP A 112 8.00 14.86 9.82
C ASP A 112 6.88 15.85 10.15
N TRP A 113 6.17 16.33 9.13
CA TRP A 113 5.01 17.20 9.28
C TRP A 113 3.90 16.57 10.15
N LEU A 114 3.72 15.25 10.03
CA LEU A 114 2.69 14.52 10.77
C LEU A 114 3.06 14.42 12.26
N LEU A 115 4.33 14.14 12.55
CA LEU A 115 4.84 14.03 13.92
C LEU A 115 4.89 15.41 14.62
N ALA A 116 5.00 16.48 13.85
CA ALA A 116 4.99 17.87 14.33
C ALA A 116 3.60 18.53 14.31
N SER A 117 2.56 17.85 13.85
CA SER A 117 1.23 18.43 13.66
C SER A 117 0.43 18.48 14.97
N ASP A 118 -0.15 19.65 15.26
CA ASP A 118 -1.12 19.83 16.35
C ASP A 118 -2.56 19.50 15.92
N THR A 119 -2.81 19.37 14.62
CA THR A 119 -4.17 19.25 14.05
C THR A 119 -4.47 17.88 13.48
N VAL A 120 -3.46 17.17 12.96
CA VAL A 120 -3.58 15.82 12.42
C VAL A 120 -3.03 14.81 13.44
N LYS A 121 -3.81 13.79 13.75
CA LYS A 121 -3.39 12.72 14.66
C LYS A 121 -2.56 11.69 13.92
N GLY A 122 -1.24 11.70 14.13
CA GLY A 122 -0.31 10.71 13.61
C GLY A 122 -0.09 9.56 14.59
N HIS A 123 -0.08 8.33 14.06
CA HIS A 123 0.16 7.10 14.82
C HIS A 123 1.22 6.27 14.11
N LEU A 124 2.36 6.08 14.76
CA LEU A 124 3.37 5.14 14.27
C LEU A 124 2.95 3.71 14.61
N PHE A 125 3.21 2.79 13.67
CA PHE A 125 2.98 1.36 13.87
C PHE A 125 4.06 0.52 13.17
N SER A 126 4.16 -0.74 13.53
CA SER A 126 5.13 -1.69 12.96
C SER A 126 4.45 -3.01 12.61
N ALA A 127 5.16 -3.88 11.93
CA ALA A 127 4.73 -5.26 11.73
C ALA A 127 4.44 -5.94 13.08
N GLY A 128 3.33 -6.66 13.15
CA GLY A 128 2.81 -7.28 14.37
C GLY A 128 1.80 -6.43 15.15
N ASP A 129 1.67 -5.12 14.83
CA ASP A 129 0.69 -4.27 15.48
C ASP A 129 -0.72 -4.48 14.94
N GLN A 130 -1.69 -4.39 15.84
CA GLN A 130 -3.12 -4.31 15.53
C GLN A 130 -3.57 -2.85 15.67
N LEU A 131 -3.94 -2.24 14.55
CA LEU A 131 -4.42 -0.86 14.55
C LEU A 131 -5.89 -0.80 15.01
N PRO A 132 -6.28 0.27 15.72
CA PRO A 132 -7.66 0.42 16.21
C PRO A 132 -8.71 0.53 15.09
N VAL A 133 -8.27 0.67 13.84
CA VAL A 133 -9.11 0.73 12.64
C VAL A 133 -9.31 -0.64 11.98
N GLY A 134 -9.00 -1.75 12.65
CA GLY A 134 -9.23 -3.11 12.13
C GLY A 134 -8.19 -3.57 11.09
N VAL A 135 -6.99 -3.01 11.16
CA VAL A 135 -5.86 -3.35 10.28
C VAL A 135 -4.73 -3.97 11.09
N GLU A 136 -4.16 -5.06 10.59
CA GLU A 136 -2.99 -5.74 11.16
C GLU A 136 -1.77 -5.58 10.25
N GLY A 137 -0.62 -5.23 10.83
CA GLY A 137 0.66 -5.12 10.11
C GLY A 137 1.40 -6.44 10.02
N PHE A 138 1.87 -6.80 8.82
CA PHE A 138 2.76 -7.93 8.54
C PHE A 138 4.12 -7.43 8.06
N PRO A 139 5.22 -8.17 8.30
CA PRO A 139 6.54 -7.73 7.85
C PRO A 139 6.60 -7.64 6.33
N GLY A 140 7.14 -6.53 5.81
CA GLY A 140 7.45 -6.36 4.41
C GLY A 140 8.92 -6.62 4.10
N LYS A 141 9.40 -6.06 2.99
CA LYS A 141 10.80 -6.18 2.56
C LYS A 141 11.79 -5.44 3.47
N GLU A 142 11.30 -4.42 4.19
CA GLU A 142 12.04 -3.56 5.13
C GLU A 142 11.22 -3.34 6.40
N PRO A 143 11.83 -2.92 7.52
CA PRO A 143 11.10 -2.70 8.76
C PRO A 143 9.98 -1.64 8.66
N ASN A 144 10.13 -0.69 7.77
CA ASN A 144 9.20 0.41 7.53
C ASN A 144 8.38 0.27 6.22
N ASP A 145 8.45 -0.88 5.57
CA ASP A 145 7.53 -1.30 4.51
C ASP A 145 6.67 -2.45 5.04
N VAL A 146 5.41 -2.21 5.27
CA VAL A 146 4.51 -3.11 6.00
C VAL A 146 3.39 -3.57 5.08
N VAL A 147 3.20 -4.88 4.99
CA VAL A 147 2.04 -5.47 4.33
C VAL A 147 0.87 -5.48 5.32
N LEU A 148 -0.30 -5.03 4.90
CA LEU A 148 -1.44 -4.85 5.79
C LEU A 148 -2.53 -5.90 5.52
N TRP A 149 -3.13 -6.39 6.59
CA TRP A 149 -4.30 -7.25 6.54
C TRP A 149 -5.54 -6.52 7.07
N VAL A 150 -6.61 -6.49 6.28
CA VAL A 150 -7.91 -5.92 6.65
C VAL A 150 -8.92 -7.06 6.75
N GLU A 151 -9.18 -7.51 7.97
CA GLU A 151 -10.00 -8.73 8.23
C GLU A 151 -11.42 -8.58 7.72
N SER A 152 -12.06 -7.43 7.95
CA SER A 152 -13.46 -7.17 7.58
C SER A 152 -13.74 -7.30 6.07
N ARG A 153 -12.68 -7.27 5.25
CA ARG A 153 -12.75 -7.35 3.78
C ARG A 153 -11.95 -8.48 3.17
N GLY A 154 -11.30 -9.30 3.99
CA GLY A 154 -10.40 -10.34 3.48
C GLY A 154 -9.32 -9.76 2.55
N ALA A 155 -8.83 -8.55 2.85
CA ALA A 155 -7.97 -7.82 1.94
C ALA A 155 -6.53 -7.70 2.48
N VAL A 156 -5.56 -7.97 1.61
CA VAL A 156 -4.13 -7.70 1.83
C VAL A 156 -3.75 -6.46 1.03
N ILE A 157 -3.19 -5.43 1.69
CA ILE A 157 -2.59 -4.27 1.03
C ILE A 157 -1.09 -4.51 0.96
N ALA A 158 -0.55 -4.60 -0.25
CA ALA A 158 0.75 -5.21 -0.47
C ALA A 158 1.95 -4.24 -0.34
N GLY A 159 1.71 -2.92 -0.34
CA GLY A 159 2.78 -1.92 -0.33
C GLY A 159 3.75 -2.10 -1.51
N ASP A 160 5.02 -1.83 -1.25
CA ASP A 160 6.12 -2.07 -2.19
C ASP A 160 6.75 -3.47 -2.05
N THR A 161 6.28 -4.26 -1.09
CA THR A 161 6.77 -5.62 -0.86
C THR A 161 6.32 -6.60 -1.94
N LEU A 162 5.06 -6.45 -2.41
CA LEU A 162 4.50 -7.31 -3.46
C LEU A 162 3.97 -6.43 -4.60
N VAL A 163 4.55 -6.58 -5.78
CA VAL A 163 4.25 -5.75 -6.95
C VAL A 163 3.88 -6.59 -8.16
N ASP A 164 3.09 -6.02 -9.08
CA ASP A 164 2.79 -6.63 -10.38
C ASP A 164 3.06 -5.64 -11.52
N PHE A 165 4.20 -5.78 -12.15
CA PHE A 165 4.57 -5.02 -13.35
C PHE A 165 4.08 -5.65 -14.66
N GLY A 166 3.08 -6.56 -14.60
CA GLY A 166 2.48 -7.23 -15.75
C GLY A 166 2.95 -8.66 -15.95
N GLN A 167 3.73 -9.21 -14.99
CA GLN A 167 4.18 -10.61 -14.99
C GLN A 167 3.50 -11.44 -13.90
N GLY A 168 2.60 -10.86 -13.17
CA GLY A 168 1.99 -11.40 -11.95
C GLY A 168 2.64 -10.83 -10.70
N LEU A 169 1.99 -11.08 -9.56
CA LEU A 169 2.45 -10.60 -8.27
C LEU A 169 3.77 -11.26 -7.88
N GLU A 170 4.73 -10.47 -7.46
CA GLU A 170 6.07 -10.96 -7.06
C GLU A 170 6.68 -10.06 -5.97
N ILE A 171 7.70 -10.58 -5.28
CA ILE A 171 8.61 -9.82 -4.44
C ILE A 171 9.76 -9.38 -5.34
N PRO A 172 9.90 -8.06 -5.66
CA PRO A 172 10.88 -7.60 -6.63
C PRO A 172 12.30 -7.68 -6.06
N PRO A 173 13.17 -8.57 -6.57
CA PRO A 173 14.52 -8.75 -6.00
C PRO A 173 15.36 -7.47 -6.05
N GLU A 174 15.08 -6.59 -7.02
CA GLU A 174 15.82 -5.34 -7.23
C GLU A 174 15.51 -4.27 -6.17
N TRP A 175 14.45 -4.46 -5.38
CA TRP A 175 14.02 -3.53 -4.34
C TRP A 175 14.33 -4.04 -2.93
N LEU A 176 14.98 -5.19 -2.82
CA LEU A 176 15.33 -5.74 -1.53
C LEU A 176 16.62 -5.09 -0.99
N PRO A 177 16.69 -4.85 0.32
CA PRO A 177 17.92 -4.45 0.98
C PRO A 177 19.04 -5.50 0.82
N ASP A 178 20.29 -5.06 0.95
CA ASP A 178 21.44 -5.93 0.90
C ASP A 178 21.32 -7.10 1.90
N GLY A 179 21.46 -8.32 1.40
CA GLY A 179 21.42 -9.53 2.20
C GLY A 179 20.01 -10.07 2.47
N VAL A 180 18.97 -9.37 2.04
CA VAL A 180 17.58 -9.86 2.10
C VAL A 180 17.26 -10.60 0.79
N THR A 181 16.59 -11.74 0.91
CA THR A 181 16.18 -12.54 -0.25
C THR A 181 14.65 -12.59 -0.39
N PRO A 182 14.12 -12.78 -1.62
CA PRO A 182 12.68 -12.95 -1.81
C PRO A 182 12.10 -14.09 -0.96
N THR A 183 12.86 -15.18 -0.77
CA THR A 183 12.43 -16.31 0.05
C THR A 183 12.24 -15.92 1.52
N GLN A 184 13.14 -15.12 2.08
CA GLN A 184 13.01 -14.64 3.47
C GLN A 184 11.78 -13.75 3.65
N VAL A 185 11.52 -12.86 2.70
CA VAL A 185 10.32 -12.00 2.73
C VAL A 185 9.06 -12.87 2.59
N ALA A 186 9.04 -13.82 1.65
CA ALA A 186 7.93 -14.74 1.47
C ALA A 186 7.64 -15.56 2.74
N GLU A 187 8.68 -16.05 3.43
CA GLU A 187 8.54 -16.76 4.71
C GLU A 187 7.86 -15.91 5.78
N GLY A 188 8.20 -14.60 5.86
CA GLY A 188 7.58 -13.64 6.78
C GLY A 188 6.09 -13.40 6.48
N LEU A 189 5.69 -13.53 5.21
CA LEU A 189 4.32 -13.31 4.75
C LEU A 189 3.46 -14.58 4.71
N ARG A 190 4.04 -15.78 4.87
CA ARG A 190 3.28 -17.05 4.88
C ARG A 190 2.09 -17.08 5.82
N PRO A 191 2.13 -16.48 7.03
CA PRO A 191 0.95 -16.44 7.91
C PRO A 191 -0.30 -15.80 7.27
N LEU A 192 -0.13 -14.95 6.25
CA LEU A 192 -1.28 -14.43 5.47
C LEU A 192 -2.05 -15.54 4.74
N LEU A 193 -1.38 -16.65 4.36
CA LEU A 193 -2.05 -17.78 3.71
C LEU A 193 -2.98 -18.55 4.66
N GLU A 194 -2.84 -18.35 5.97
CA GLU A 194 -3.74 -18.92 6.98
C GLU A 194 -5.00 -18.05 7.17
N ARG A 195 -4.98 -16.81 6.64
CA ARG A 195 -6.11 -15.88 6.68
C ARG A 195 -7.08 -16.15 5.52
N PRO A 196 -8.35 -15.79 5.64
CA PRO A 196 -9.33 -15.91 4.56
C PRO A 196 -9.15 -14.78 3.51
N VAL A 197 -7.99 -14.76 2.85
CA VAL A 197 -7.68 -13.74 1.84
C VAL A 197 -8.59 -13.91 0.63
N GLU A 198 -9.30 -12.83 0.28
CA GLU A 198 -10.13 -12.72 -0.92
C GLU A 198 -9.52 -11.77 -1.94
N HIS A 199 -8.87 -10.70 -1.45
CA HIS A 199 -8.31 -9.64 -2.26
C HIS A 199 -6.84 -9.38 -1.93
N VAL A 200 -6.04 -9.15 -2.97
CA VAL A 200 -4.66 -8.64 -2.84
C VAL A 200 -4.59 -7.33 -3.61
N LEU A 201 -4.25 -6.27 -2.91
CA LEU A 201 -4.34 -4.89 -3.39
C LEU A 201 -2.92 -4.33 -3.48
N ALA A 202 -2.31 -4.49 -4.65
CA ALA A 202 -0.94 -4.05 -4.90
C ALA A 202 -0.89 -2.55 -5.22
N THR A 203 0.06 -1.84 -4.61
CA THR A 203 0.31 -0.41 -4.88
C THR A 203 0.92 -0.22 -6.27
N HIS A 204 1.85 -1.08 -6.66
CA HIS A 204 2.37 -1.19 -8.01
C HIS A 204 1.73 -2.39 -8.71
N GLY A 205 0.78 -2.13 -9.60
CA GLY A 205 -0.04 -3.13 -10.26
C GLY A 205 -1.51 -2.90 -10.00
N GLY A 206 -2.30 -3.95 -10.00
CA GLY A 206 -3.74 -3.88 -9.77
C GLY A 206 -4.22 -4.89 -8.72
N PRO A 207 -5.52 -4.91 -8.46
CA PRO A 207 -6.11 -5.88 -7.55
C PRO A 207 -5.99 -7.31 -8.11
N GLY A 208 -5.64 -8.22 -7.21
CA GLY A 208 -5.58 -9.66 -7.43
C GLY A 208 -6.41 -10.44 -6.41
N ASP A 209 -6.25 -11.73 -6.42
CA ASP A 209 -6.93 -12.67 -5.52
C ASP A 209 -5.93 -13.51 -4.71
N ARG A 210 -6.47 -14.40 -3.87
CA ARG A 210 -5.66 -15.35 -3.10
C ARG A 210 -4.68 -16.15 -3.95
N ALA A 211 -5.08 -16.57 -5.16
CA ALA A 211 -4.24 -17.42 -5.98
C ALA A 211 -2.97 -16.69 -6.48
N VAL A 212 -3.01 -15.38 -6.68
CA VAL A 212 -1.80 -14.63 -7.02
C VAL A 212 -0.86 -14.50 -5.82
N LEU A 213 -1.41 -14.36 -4.59
CA LEU A 213 -0.61 -14.35 -3.36
C LEU A 213 0.09 -15.70 -3.13
N GLU A 214 -0.64 -16.81 -3.28
CA GLU A 214 -0.09 -18.15 -3.13
C GLU A 214 1.09 -18.39 -4.07
N ARG A 215 0.99 -17.94 -5.32
CA ARG A 215 2.10 -18.03 -6.29
C ARG A 215 3.29 -17.15 -5.92
N ALA A 216 3.04 -15.94 -5.42
CA ALA A 216 4.10 -15.02 -5.04
C ALA A 216 4.90 -15.49 -3.80
N LEU A 217 4.26 -16.26 -2.93
CA LEU A 217 4.84 -16.76 -1.68
C LEU A 217 5.27 -18.24 -1.75
N SER A 218 5.24 -18.86 -2.94
CA SER A 218 5.58 -20.28 -3.17
C SER A 218 7.08 -20.54 -3.26
#